data_c4dba8173fb53361ee431522f132ba0f
#
_entry.id   c4dba8173fb53361ee431522f132ba0f
#
_cell.length_a   1.000
_cell.length_b   1.000
_cell.length_c   1.000
_cell.angle_alpha   90.00
_cell.angle_beta   90.00
_cell.angle_gamma   90.00
#
_symmetry.space_group_name_H-M   'P 1'
#
loop_
_entity.id
_entity.type
_entity.pdbx_description
1 polymer ?
#
loop_
_entity_poly.entity_id
_entity_poly.type
_entity_poly.pdbx_seq_one_letter_code
_entity_poly.pdbx_strand_id
1 'polypeptide(L)'
;MSSDRATIISPTQLIICVALFIGLFNNYSFFSQVWAIYPPSGDNLLFVGSLFCVLLLFTALLISVFAVGPLLKPALIATLLVSANTGYFMDTYHIVIDDVMLDNMLRTDRAEAFDLLSASQALYFIALGVLPSVAVAFAPVWRTPYLKAARARLGFLCACLFSITALLLLQGSSYASFFREHKSVRFYANPSYAFYSVGRLGAGLFDRATRPYLQIGLDANRAASSTRRKIVVMVVGETLRADHLGINGYERQTSPRLWQSDAISFNNAWSCGTSTAVSVPCMFSFLNHENYDQAEALATDNALDVIQRTGVSVTWLENNSDSKGVALRVPSLDFKHAETNSACDSECRDVGMIDGLAAILEETTEGDLLVVLHQMGNHEPSYYKRYTQEFERFAPTCQTNQLESCSREEIVNAYDNAVLYTDHFLGETIEWLNQLDN
;
A
#
# COMPACT_ATOMS: atom_id res chain seq x y z
N MET A 1 52.94 16.57 18.72
CA MET A 1 52.06 16.38 17.55
C MET A 1 51.68 14.88 17.53
N SER A 2 50.61 14.48 18.19
CA SER A 2 50.04 13.13 18.07
C SER A 2 49.30 13.07 16.75
N SER A 3 49.82 12.30 15.79
CA SER A 3 49.09 12.02 14.56
C SER A 3 47.83 11.22 14.92
N ASP A 4 46.66 11.82 14.80
CA ASP A 4 45.39 11.12 14.76
C ASP A 4 45.44 10.09 13.61
N ARG A 5 45.80 8.85 13.93
CA ARG A 5 45.61 7.72 13.03
C ARG A 5 44.12 7.47 12.97
N ALA A 6 43.42 8.09 12.02
CA ALA A 6 42.05 7.69 11.69
C ALA A 6 42.06 6.16 11.52
N THR A 7 41.30 5.46 12.35
CA THR A 7 41.21 3.99 12.31
C THR A 7 40.57 3.60 10.97
N ILE A 8 41.40 3.10 10.04
CA ILE A 8 40.96 2.68 8.71
C ILE A 8 40.20 1.36 8.86
N ILE A 9 38.95 1.37 8.44
CA ILE A 9 38.01 0.25 8.55
C ILE A 9 38.08 -0.62 7.30
N SER A 10 38.09 -1.95 7.44
CA SER A 10 37.97 -2.85 6.28
C SER A 10 36.52 -2.84 5.72
N PRO A 11 36.33 -3.14 4.42
CA PRO A 11 34.98 -3.26 3.85
C PRO A 11 34.07 -4.22 4.59
N THR A 12 34.61 -5.37 5.04
CA THR A 12 33.85 -6.38 5.81
C THR A 12 33.43 -5.84 7.18
N GLN A 13 34.32 -5.15 7.89
CA GLN A 13 33.96 -4.54 9.19
C GLN A 13 32.85 -3.50 9.02
N LEU A 14 32.93 -2.67 7.98
CA LEU A 14 31.88 -1.66 7.71
C LEU A 14 30.53 -2.32 7.42
N ILE A 15 30.50 -3.41 6.63
CA ILE A 15 29.28 -4.20 6.37
C ILE A 15 28.72 -4.76 7.69
N ILE A 16 29.55 -5.37 8.54
CA ILE A 16 29.13 -5.91 9.83
C ILE A 16 28.58 -4.80 10.74
N CYS A 17 29.25 -3.65 10.82
CA CYS A 17 28.76 -2.52 11.61
C CYS A 17 27.39 -2.03 11.14
N VAL A 18 27.18 -1.92 9.83
CA VAL A 18 25.87 -1.53 9.28
C VAL A 18 24.82 -2.59 9.52
N ALA A 19 25.13 -3.88 9.32
CA ALA A 19 24.21 -4.96 9.60
C ALA A 19 23.82 -5.02 11.09
N LEU A 20 24.79 -4.80 11.99
CA LEU A 20 24.55 -4.74 13.43
C LEU A 20 23.66 -3.54 13.78
N PHE A 21 23.94 -2.37 13.22
CA PHE A 21 23.10 -1.18 13.43
C PHE A 21 21.66 -1.43 13.01
N ILE A 22 21.45 -1.99 11.81
CA ILE A 22 20.12 -2.32 11.29
C ILE A 22 19.43 -3.36 12.20
N GLY A 23 20.15 -4.41 12.63
CA GLY A 23 19.62 -5.44 13.50
C GLY A 23 19.15 -4.90 14.84
N LEU A 24 19.88 -3.92 15.41
CA LEU A 24 19.57 -3.35 16.73
C LEU A 24 18.49 -2.26 16.69
N PHE A 25 18.49 -1.41 15.65
CA PHE A 25 17.70 -0.18 15.65
C PHE A 25 16.54 -0.17 14.63
N ASN A 26 16.62 -0.96 13.55
CA ASN A 26 15.61 -0.95 12.49
C ASN A 26 14.80 -2.27 12.44
N ASN A 27 14.83 -3.09 13.51
CA ASN A 27 14.11 -4.36 13.61
C ASN A 27 13.30 -4.47 14.90
N TYR A 28 12.84 -3.34 15.42
CA TYR A 28 12.04 -3.33 16.65
C TYR A 28 10.77 -4.17 16.50
N SER A 29 9.98 -3.95 15.46
CA SER A 29 8.75 -4.72 15.21
C SER A 29 9.01 -6.22 15.08
N PHE A 30 10.07 -6.62 14.38
CA PHE A 30 10.45 -8.02 14.27
C PHE A 30 10.67 -8.66 15.65
N PHE A 31 11.53 -8.04 16.48
CA PHE A 31 11.84 -8.58 17.80
C PHE A 31 10.69 -8.43 18.79
N SER A 32 9.84 -7.40 18.66
CA SER A 32 8.62 -7.27 19.45
C SER A 32 7.67 -8.46 19.22
N GLN A 33 7.45 -8.84 17.94
CA GLN A 33 6.66 -10.03 17.58
C GLN A 33 7.30 -11.32 18.09
N VAL A 34 8.64 -11.45 17.96
CA VAL A 34 9.38 -12.61 18.47
C VAL A 34 9.23 -12.73 20.00
N TRP A 35 9.37 -11.63 20.74
CA TRP A 35 9.23 -11.63 22.21
C TRP A 35 7.79 -11.90 22.68
N ALA A 36 6.79 -11.54 21.90
CA ALA A 36 5.38 -11.89 22.19
C ALA A 36 5.16 -13.41 22.13
N ILE A 37 5.88 -14.11 21.23
CA ILE A 37 5.76 -15.57 21.04
C ILE A 37 6.70 -16.33 22.00
N TYR A 38 7.91 -15.83 22.18
CA TYR A 38 8.98 -16.42 23.00
C TYR A 38 9.34 -15.46 24.14
N PRO A 39 8.57 -15.42 25.24
CA PRO A 39 8.87 -14.54 26.39
C PRO A 39 10.27 -14.79 26.96
N PRO A 40 10.93 -13.78 27.55
CA PRO A 40 12.30 -13.89 28.04
C PRO A 40 12.40 -14.92 29.18
N SER A 41 12.85 -16.13 28.83
CA SER A 41 13.17 -17.23 29.71
C SER A 41 14.51 -17.84 29.27
N GLY A 42 15.15 -18.68 30.12
CA GLY A 42 16.49 -19.17 29.83
C GLY A 42 16.66 -19.82 28.45
N ASP A 43 15.76 -20.72 28.10
CA ASP A 43 15.81 -21.43 26.80
C ASP A 43 15.43 -20.51 25.62
N ASN A 44 14.45 -19.64 25.81
CA ASN A 44 14.04 -18.67 24.80
C ASN A 44 15.13 -17.63 24.50
N LEU A 45 15.89 -17.19 25.51
CA LEU A 45 17.00 -16.24 25.32
C LEU A 45 18.06 -16.79 24.36
N LEU A 46 18.38 -18.09 24.44
CA LEU A 46 19.32 -18.74 23.55
C LEU A 46 18.77 -18.77 22.11
N PHE A 47 17.48 -19.10 21.95
CA PHE A 47 16.84 -19.10 20.64
C PHE A 47 16.76 -17.70 20.03
N VAL A 48 16.27 -16.70 20.76
CA VAL A 48 16.15 -15.32 20.27
C VAL A 48 17.53 -14.71 20.00
N GLY A 49 18.53 -15.00 20.83
CA GLY A 49 19.92 -14.60 20.58
C GLY A 49 20.48 -15.24 19.29
N SER A 50 20.19 -16.52 19.04
CA SER A 50 20.58 -17.19 17.80
C SER A 50 19.86 -16.60 16.59
N LEU A 51 18.56 -16.26 16.72
CA LEU A 51 17.77 -15.63 15.68
C LEU A 51 18.31 -14.24 15.33
N PHE A 52 18.72 -13.44 16.34
CA PHE A 52 19.42 -12.18 16.13
C PHE A 52 20.70 -12.36 15.32
N CYS A 53 21.53 -13.35 15.68
CA CYS A 53 22.76 -13.67 14.96
C CYS A 53 22.47 -14.11 13.52
N VAL A 54 21.45 -14.93 13.30
CA VAL A 54 21.04 -15.35 11.94
C VAL A 54 20.57 -14.15 11.11
N LEU A 55 19.73 -13.27 11.68
CA LEU A 55 19.27 -12.05 10.99
C LEU A 55 20.44 -11.12 10.64
N LEU A 56 21.37 -10.91 11.57
CA LEU A 56 22.57 -10.09 11.35
C LEU A 56 23.46 -10.66 10.25
N LEU A 57 23.77 -11.96 10.32
CA LEU A 57 24.60 -12.64 9.34
C LEU A 57 23.94 -12.67 7.96
N PHE A 58 22.64 -12.90 7.92
CA PHE A 58 21.86 -12.87 6.67
C PHE A 58 21.83 -11.47 6.06
N THR A 59 21.60 -10.42 6.86
CA THR A 59 21.66 -9.03 6.42
C THR A 59 23.05 -8.67 5.88
N ALA A 60 24.13 -9.06 6.60
CA ALA A 60 25.50 -8.82 6.17
C ALA A 60 25.83 -9.57 4.85
N LEU A 61 25.35 -10.80 4.71
CA LEU A 61 25.47 -11.60 3.49
C LEU A 61 24.75 -10.91 2.32
N LEU A 62 23.49 -10.50 2.52
CA LEU A 62 22.67 -9.84 1.51
C LEU A 62 23.32 -8.53 1.02
N ILE A 63 23.73 -7.67 1.96
CA ILE A 63 24.45 -6.44 1.63
C ILE A 63 25.73 -6.73 0.85
N SER A 64 26.48 -7.76 1.26
CA SER A 64 27.74 -8.14 0.62
C SER A 64 27.58 -8.52 -0.86
N VAL A 65 26.40 -8.96 -1.30
CA VAL A 65 26.16 -9.26 -2.72
C VAL A 65 26.27 -7.99 -3.57
N PHE A 66 25.76 -6.86 -3.10
CA PHE A 66 25.69 -5.59 -3.85
C PHE A 66 26.85 -4.64 -3.53
N ALA A 67 27.42 -4.72 -2.32
CA ALA A 67 28.45 -3.81 -1.82
C ALA A 67 29.85 -4.16 -2.35
N VAL A 68 30.11 -3.97 -3.64
CA VAL A 68 31.38 -4.36 -4.32
C VAL A 68 32.15 -3.13 -4.76
N GLY A 69 33.45 -3.07 -4.42
CA GLY A 69 34.35 -2.03 -4.92
C GLY A 69 33.81 -0.62 -4.71
N PRO A 70 33.58 0.17 -5.79
CA PRO A 70 33.06 1.53 -5.66
C PRO A 70 31.60 1.57 -5.16
N LEU A 71 30.83 0.48 -5.32
CA LEU A 71 29.44 0.39 -4.88
C LEU A 71 29.31 0.11 -3.38
N LEU A 72 30.40 -0.15 -2.65
CA LEU A 72 30.35 -0.46 -1.21
C LEU A 72 29.54 0.60 -0.43
N LYS A 73 29.97 1.85 -0.46
CA LYS A 73 29.30 2.93 0.29
C LYS A 73 27.89 3.24 -0.24
N PRO A 74 27.66 3.38 -1.55
CA PRO A 74 26.31 3.56 -2.09
C PRO A 74 25.34 2.45 -1.68
N ALA A 75 25.75 1.18 -1.73
CA ALA A 75 24.90 0.07 -1.33
C ALA A 75 24.57 0.09 0.17
N LEU A 76 25.55 0.40 1.03
CA LEU A 76 25.33 0.53 2.47
C LEU A 76 24.39 1.69 2.81
N ILE A 77 24.58 2.84 2.16
CA ILE A 77 23.71 4.02 2.34
C ILE A 77 22.30 3.71 1.88
N ALA A 78 22.13 3.14 0.68
CA ALA A 78 20.82 2.75 0.18
C ALA A 78 20.12 1.78 1.14
N THR A 79 20.85 0.77 1.66
CA THR A 79 20.29 -0.18 2.61
C THR A 79 19.84 0.50 3.92
N LEU A 80 20.63 1.44 4.46
CA LEU A 80 20.28 2.19 5.68
C LEU A 80 19.01 3.04 5.46
N LEU A 81 18.94 3.76 4.34
CA LEU A 81 17.79 4.60 4.02
C LEU A 81 16.52 3.77 3.81
N VAL A 82 16.62 2.66 3.07
CA VAL A 82 15.49 1.73 2.90
C VAL A 82 15.08 1.15 4.24
N SER A 83 16.04 0.63 5.04
CA SER A 83 15.72 0.05 6.35
C SER A 83 15.07 1.04 7.31
N ALA A 84 15.51 2.30 7.33
CA ALA A 84 14.91 3.32 8.19
C ALA A 84 13.48 3.66 7.76
N ASN A 85 13.23 3.78 6.45
CA ASN A 85 11.88 4.07 5.95
C ASN A 85 10.92 2.89 6.21
N THR A 86 11.32 1.67 5.83
CA THR A 86 10.48 0.48 6.07
C THR A 86 10.29 0.20 7.56
N GLY A 87 11.34 0.40 8.38
CA GLY A 87 11.27 0.26 9.84
C GLY A 87 10.25 1.20 10.46
N TYR A 88 10.21 2.46 10.05
CA TYR A 88 9.21 3.42 10.55
C TYR A 88 7.77 2.92 10.36
N PHE A 89 7.42 2.50 9.15
CA PHE A 89 6.06 2.01 8.86
C PHE A 89 5.73 0.71 9.60
N MET A 90 6.70 -0.19 9.73
CA MET A 90 6.54 -1.43 10.50
C MET A 90 6.38 -1.15 12.01
N ASP A 91 7.16 -0.21 12.56
CA ASP A 91 7.18 0.08 13.99
C ASP A 91 5.99 0.94 14.43
N THR A 92 5.52 1.84 13.57
CA THR A 92 4.45 2.79 13.89
C THR A 92 3.07 2.25 13.53
N TYR A 93 2.92 1.70 12.33
CA TYR A 93 1.62 1.26 11.81
C TYR A 93 1.44 -0.26 11.80
N HIS A 94 2.48 -1.02 12.15
CA HIS A 94 2.49 -2.49 12.14
C HIS A 94 2.17 -3.11 10.78
N ILE A 95 2.42 -2.36 9.70
CA ILE A 95 2.22 -2.81 8.32
C ILE A 95 3.48 -3.45 7.75
N VAL A 96 3.27 -4.42 6.87
CA VAL A 96 4.35 -5.10 6.14
C VAL A 96 4.54 -4.42 4.79
N ILE A 97 5.80 -4.09 4.44
CA ILE A 97 6.13 -3.54 3.13
C ILE A 97 6.37 -4.69 2.15
N ASP A 98 5.28 -5.22 1.59
CA ASP A 98 5.32 -6.28 0.57
C ASP A 98 5.30 -5.72 -0.85
N ASP A 99 5.27 -6.60 -1.84
CA ASP A 99 5.24 -6.23 -3.27
C ASP A 99 3.94 -5.50 -3.65
N VAL A 100 2.81 -5.82 -3.00
CA VAL A 100 1.52 -5.14 -3.21
C VAL A 100 1.59 -3.71 -2.65
N MET A 101 2.13 -3.55 -1.44
CA MET A 101 2.32 -2.22 -0.84
C MET A 101 3.28 -1.36 -1.67
N LEU A 102 4.37 -1.95 -2.18
CA LEU A 102 5.29 -1.24 -3.08
C LEU A 102 4.62 -0.85 -4.41
N ASP A 103 3.80 -1.72 -5.01
CA ASP A 103 3.04 -1.37 -6.23
C ASP A 103 2.04 -0.23 -5.94
N ASN A 104 1.39 -0.26 -4.78
CA ASN A 104 0.51 0.81 -4.33
C ASN A 104 1.26 2.14 -4.16
N MET A 105 2.42 2.12 -3.49
CA MET A 105 3.28 3.31 -3.34
C MET A 105 3.72 3.93 -4.67
N LEU A 106 4.00 3.09 -5.69
CA LEU A 106 4.35 3.58 -7.03
C LEU A 106 3.17 4.24 -7.77
N ARG A 107 1.94 3.89 -7.38
CA ARG A 107 0.70 4.40 -7.97
C ARG A 107 0.02 5.48 -7.14
N THR A 108 0.57 5.76 -5.95
CA THR A 108 0.12 6.83 -5.04
C THR A 108 0.41 8.19 -5.68
N ASP A 109 -0.56 9.08 -5.69
CA ASP A 109 -0.37 10.43 -6.19
C ASP A 109 0.39 11.32 -5.17
N ARG A 110 0.73 12.55 -5.59
CA ARG A 110 1.53 13.44 -4.75
C ARG A 110 0.77 13.91 -3.51
N ALA A 111 -0.54 14.15 -3.59
CA ALA A 111 -1.35 14.64 -2.48
C ALA A 111 -1.45 13.55 -1.39
N GLU A 112 -1.76 12.32 -1.79
CA GLU A 112 -1.78 11.15 -0.91
C GLU A 112 -0.41 10.88 -0.27
N ALA A 113 0.69 10.98 -1.06
CA ALA A 113 2.05 10.81 -0.56
C ALA A 113 2.41 11.87 0.51
N PHE A 114 1.98 13.13 0.34
CA PHE A 114 2.20 14.18 1.34
C PHE A 114 1.38 13.97 2.62
N ASP A 115 0.20 13.38 2.53
CA ASP A 115 -0.62 13.04 3.70
C ASP A 115 0.03 11.95 4.59
N LEU A 116 0.93 11.13 4.03
CA LEU A 116 1.68 10.13 4.79
C LEU A 116 2.91 10.71 5.51
N LEU A 117 3.36 11.91 5.15
CA LEU A 117 4.54 12.52 5.76
C LEU A 117 4.22 13.09 7.15
N SER A 118 5.06 12.76 8.12
CA SER A 118 4.94 13.26 9.49
C SER A 118 6.28 13.74 10.05
N ALA A 119 6.24 14.60 11.07
CA ALA A 119 7.46 15.05 11.74
C ALA A 119 8.16 13.87 12.45
N SER A 120 7.41 12.92 13.00
CA SER A 120 7.94 11.69 13.62
C SER A 120 8.66 10.83 12.60
N GLN A 121 8.08 10.64 11.40
CA GLN A 121 8.74 9.93 10.30
C GLN A 121 10.05 10.62 9.89
N ALA A 122 10.03 11.95 9.72
CA ALA A 122 11.22 12.69 9.35
C ALA A 122 12.33 12.55 10.40
N LEU A 123 12.00 12.64 11.70
CA LEU A 123 12.94 12.45 12.79
C LEU A 123 13.51 11.02 12.83
N TYR A 124 12.66 10.02 12.69
CA TYR A 124 13.07 8.61 12.63
C TYR A 124 14.00 8.35 11.46
N PHE A 125 13.64 8.84 10.26
CA PHE A 125 14.44 8.70 9.05
C PHE A 125 15.79 9.43 9.14
N ILE A 126 15.84 10.62 9.73
CA ILE A 126 17.09 11.34 9.98
C ILE A 126 17.95 10.54 10.97
N ALA A 127 17.40 10.10 12.09
CA ALA A 127 18.16 9.45 13.15
C ALA A 127 18.70 8.07 12.72
N LEU A 128 17.89 7.24 12.07
CA LEU A 128 18.22 5.84 11.77
C LEU A 128 18.61 5.60 10.31
N GLY A 129 18.36 6.56 9.42
CA GLY A 129 18.73 6.49 8.00
C GLY A 129 19.87 7.46 7.66
N VAL A 130 19.62 8.78 7.80
CA VAL A 130 20.52 9.81 7.30
C VAL A 130 21.83 9.89 8.11
N LEU A 131 21.75 10.00 9.44
CA LEU A 131 22.94 10.11 10.29
C LEU A 131 23.93 8.93 10.14
N PRO A 132 23.47 7.64 10.20
CA PRO A 132 24.37 6.54 9.95
C PRO A 132 24.88 6.50 8.49
N SER A 133 24.08 6.96 7.53
CA SER A 133 24.52 7.09 6.12
C SER A 133 25.65 8.11 5.95
N VAL A 134 25.57 9.23 6.65
CA VAL A 134 26.65 10.25 6.70
C VAL A 134 27.91 9.63 7.32
N ALA A 135 27.79 8.90 8.41
CA ALA A 135 28.93 8.20 9.03
C ALA A 135 29.60 7.21 8.04
N VAL A 136 28.80 6.44 7.29
CA VAL A 136 29.29 5.54 6.22
C VAL A 136 29.97 6.31 5.10
N ALA A 137 29.41 7.43 4.67
CA ALA A 137 29.96 8.25 3.60
C ALA A 137 31.38 8.78 3.92
N PHE A 138 31.59 9.19 5.17
CA PHE A 138 32.88 9.71 5.63
C PHE A 138 33.82 8.63 6.23
N ALA A 139 33.38 7.38 6.40
CA ALA A 139 34.22 6.31 6.93
C ALA A 139 35.47 6.10 6.06
N PRO A 140 36.68 6.11 6.66
CA PRO A 140 37.92 5.81 5.95
C PRO A 140 38.02 4.31 5.68
N VAL A 141 37.83 3.89 4.43
CA VAL A 141 37.83 2.49 4.02
C VAL A 141 39.15 2.10 3.38
N TRP A 142 39.70 0.96 3.80
CA TRP A 142 40.92 0.40 3.24
C TRP A 142 40.73 -0.06 1.79
N ARG A 143 41.54 0.43 0.89
CA ARG A 143 41.57 -0.04 -0.49
C ARG A 143 42.51 -1.25 -0.61
N THR A 144 41.94 -2.42 -0.86
CA THR A 144 42.69 -3.65 -1.09
C THR A 144 42.78 -3.97 -2.59
N PRO A 145 43.87 -4.58 -3.08
CA PRO A 145 43.93 -5.11 -4.44
C PRO A 145 42.77 -6.07 -4.72
N TYR A 146 42.26 -6.02 -5.95
CA TYR A 146 41.01 -6.69 -6.35
C TYR A 146 40.96 -8.18 -5.96
N LEU A 147 42.05 -8.95 -6.26
CA LEU A 147 42.11 -10.39 -5.93
C LEU A 147 42.08 -10.67 -4.42
N LYS A 148 42.76 -9.84 -3.62
CA LYS A 148 42.72 -9.97 -2.15
C LYS A 148 41.34 -9.61 -1.61
N ALA A 149 40.72 -8.56 -2.16
CA ALA A 149 39.36 -8.17 -1.79
C ALA A 149 38.35 -9.27 -2.14
N ALA A 150 38.44 -9.88 -3.33
CA ALA A 150 37.58 -10.97 -3.76
C ALA A 150 37.73 -12.23 -2.88
N ARG A 151 38.96 -12.61 -2.55
CA ARG A 151 39.22 -13.76 -1.63
C ARG A 151 38.67 -13.50 -0.22
N ALA A 152 38.94 -12.32 0.35
CA ALA A 152 38.45 -11.95 1.67
C ALA A 152 36.92 -11.95 1.72
N ARG A 153 36.28 -11.48 0.65
CA ARG A 153 34.84 -11.46 0.49
C ARG A 153 34.26 -12.88 0.39
N LEU A 154 34.84 -13.73 -0.46
CA LEU A 154 34.40 -15.12 -0.59
C LEU A 154 34.52 -15.85 0.76
N GLY A 155 35.65 -15.67 1.46
CA GLY A 155 35.83 -16.20 2.83
C GLY A 155 34.78 -15.69 3.79
N PHE A 156 34.40 -14.41 3.73
CA PHE A 156 33.35 -13.82 4.56
C PHE A 156 31.98 -14.43 4.24
N LEU A 157 31.61 -14.52 2.96
CA LEU A 157 30.35 -15.15 2.54
C LEU A 157 30.27 -16.62 3.00
N CYS A 158 31.35 -17.39 2.81
CA CYS A 158 31.41 -18.78 3.28
C CYS A 158 31.28 -18.87 4.81
N ALA A 159 31.93 -17.95 5.56
CA ALA A 159 31.84 -17.91 7.01
C ALA A 159 30.41 -17.58 7.47
N CYS A 160 29.74 -16.60 6.83
CA CYS A 160 28.33 -16.28 7.13
C CYS A 160 27.42 -17.47 6.88
N LEU A 161 27.52 -18.11 5.69
CA LEU A 161 26.72 -19.29 5.35
C LEU A 161 26.96 -20.45 6.32
N PHE A 162 28.22 -20.74 6.63
CA PHE A 162 28.56 -21.79 7.60
C PHE A 162 27.97 -21.49 8.98
N SER A 163 28.13 -20.26 9.46
CA SER A 163 27.60 -19.86 10.78
C SER A 163 26.07 -19.91 10.84
N ILE A 164 25.37 -19.44 9.79
CA ILE A 164 23.91 -19.54 9.68
C ILE A 164 23.50 -21.02 9.73
N THR A 165 24.12 -21.86 8.87
CA THR A 165 23.79 -23.30 8.82
C THR A 165 24.04 -23.96 10.17
N ALA A 166 25.17 -23.67 10.84
CA ALA A 166 25.46 -24.19 12.15
C ALA A 166 24.40 -23.80 13.21
N LEU A 167 24.00 -22.51 13.24
CA LEU A 167 22.96 -22.05 14.17
C LEU A 167 21.61 -22.71 13.90
N LEU A 168 21.23 -22.85 12.61
CA LEU A 168 19.99 -23.53 12.22
C LEU A 168 19.99 -25.01 12.60
N LEU A 169 21.12 -25.71 12.48
CA LEU A 169 21.24 -27.12 12.85
C LEU A 169 21.28 -27.31 14.38
N LEU A 170 21.97 -26.44 15.12
CA LEU A 170 22.05 -26.50 16.58
C LEU A 170 20.69 -26.33 17.27
N GLN A 171 19.79 -25.52 16.66
CA GLN A 171 18.45 -25.27 17.21
C GLN A 171 17.34 -25.66 16.21
N GLY A 172 17.55 -26.74 15.47
CA GLY A 172 16.70 -27.14 14.33
C GLY A 172 15.22 -27.29 14.67
N SER A 173 14.88 -27.81 15.85
CA SER A 173 13.49 -27.96 16.30
C SER A 173 12.82 -26.60 16.52
N SER A 174 13.52 -25.65 17.15
CA SER A 174 13.00 -24.30 17.42
C SER A 174 12.81 -23.51 16.12
N TYR A 175 13.78 -23.58 15.21
CA TYR A 175 13.65 -22.95 13.89
C TYR A 175 12.55 -23.57 13.04
N ALA A 176 12.42 -24.91 13.04
CA ALA A 176 11.37 -25.59 12.31
C ALA A 176 9.98 -25.19 12.82
N SER A 177 9.79 -25.12 14.13
CA SER A 177 8.56 -24.65 14.77
C SER A 177 8.30 -23.18 14.42
N PHE A 178 9.29 -22.32 14.58
CA PHE A 178 9.18 -20.89 14.29
C PHE A 178 8.75 -20.62 12.83
N PHE A 179 9.43 -21.21 11.86
CA PHE A 179 9.11 -20.98 10.44
C PHE A 179 7.80 -21.64 10.01
N ARG A 180 7.36 -22.70 10.68
CA ARG A 180 6.09 -23.36 10.37
C ARG A 180 4.89 -22.65 10.98
N GLU A 181 4.96 -22.34 12.29
CA GLU A 181 3.84 -21.82 13.06
C GLU A 181 3.72 -20.28 12.97
N HIS A 182 4.85 -19.57 12.79
CA HIS A 182 4.90 -18.11 12.87
C HIS A 182 5.38 -17.47 11.56
N LYS A 183 4.82 -17.93 10.44
CA LYS A 183 5.22 -17.49 9.09
C LYS A 183 5.14 -15.97 8.88
N SER A 184 4.20 -15.30 9.52
CA SER A 184 3.99 -13.85 9.40
C SER A 184 5.13 -13.01 9.99
N VAL A 185 5.82 -13.52 11.02
CA VAL A 185 6.90 -12.78 11.67
C VAL A 185 8.07 -12.48 10.71
N ARG A 186 8.36 -13.38 9.77
CA ARG A 186 9.42 -13.18 8.76
C ARG A 186 9.21 -11.93 7.89
N PHE A 187 7.97 -11.47 7.75
CA PHE A 187 7.64 -10.31 6.95
C PHE A 187 8.16 -9.01 7.57
N TYR A 188 8.41 -9.02 8.87
CA TYR A 188 9.01 -7.90 9.61
C TYR A 188 10.54 -7.90 9.60
N ALA A 189 11.20 -8.91 9.00
CA ALA A 189 12.66 -9.00 8.93
C ALA A 189 13.24 -7.94 7.98
N ASN A 190 13.61 -6.79 8.53
CA ASN A 190 14.11 -5.63 7.81
C ASN A 190 15.66 -5.67 7.69
N PRO A 191 16.25 -5.39 6.51
CA PRO A 191 15.67 -5.00 5.23
C PRO A 191 15.39 -6.20 4.31
N SER A 192 15.57 -7.42 4.78
CA SER A 192 15.56 -8.63 3.95
C SER A 192 14.24 -8.80 3.21
N TYR A 193 13.12 -8.56 3.91
CA TYR A 193 11.82 -8.68 3.31
C TYR A 193 11.53 -7.56 2.30
N ALA A 194 11.95 -6.33 2.57
CA ALA A 194 11.84 -5.22 1.62
C ALA A 194 12.59 -5.51 0.29
N PHE A 195 13.80 -6.07 0.37
CA PHE A 195 14.53 -6.47 -0.84
C PHE A 195 13.85 -7.60 -1.61
N TYR A 196 13.29 -8.58 -0.88
CA TYR A 196 12.48 -9.64 -1.49
C TYR A 196 11.26 -9.05 -2.21
N SER A 197 10.55 -8.12 -1.58
CA SER A 197 9.37 -7.44 -2.12
C SER A 197 9.70 -6.62 -3.37
N VAL A 198 10.83 -5.89 -3.38
CA VAL A 198 11.31 -5.19 -4.58
C VAL A 198 11.60 -6.18 -5.72
N GLY A 199 12.22 -7.30 -5.41
CA GLY A 199 12.47 -8.36 -6.41
C GLY A 199 11.17 -8.93 -6.98
N ARG A 200 10.19 -9.20 -6.13
CA ARG A 200 8.85 -9.68 -6.54
C ARG A 200 8.11 -8.65 -7.40
N LEU A 201 8.12 -7.39 -6.94
CA LEU A 201 7.52 -6.29 -7.71
C LEU A 201 8.15 -6.18 -9.10
N GLY A 202 9.50 -6.20 -9.18
CA GLY A 202 10.21 -6.18 -10.46
C GLY A 202 9.83 -7.34 -11.38
N ALA A 203 9.72 -8.56 -10.84
CA ALA A 203 9.27 -9.71 -11.60
C ALA A 203 7.81 -9.56 -12.06
N GLY A 204 6.92 -9.05 -11.20
CA GLY A 204 5.52 -8.80 -11.54
C GLY A 204 5.36 -7.72 -12.62
N LEU A 205 6.14 -6.63 -12.53
CA LEU A 205 6.15 -5.58 -13.57
C LEU A 205 6.68 -6.12 -14.91
N PHE A 206 7.70 -6.96 -14.88
CA PHE A 206 8.22 -7.61 -16.10
C PHE A 206 7.19 -8.56 -16.71
N ASP A 207 6.51 -9.37 -15.90
CA ASP A 207 5.44 -10.26 -16.37
C ASP A 207 4.30 -9.46 -17.01
N ARG A 208 3.83 -8.40 -16.38
CA ARG A 208 2.81 -7.48 -16.95
C ARG A 208 3.25 -6.91 -18.29
N ALA A 209 4.50 -6.43 -18.40
CA ALA A 209 5.02 -5.80 -19.61
C ALA A 209 5.19 -6.78 -20.79
N THR A 210 5.33 -8.08 -20.51
CA THR A 210 5.56 -9.11 -21.51
C THR A 210 4.32 -9.95 -21.85
N ARG A 211 3.27 -9.87 -21.01
CA ARG A 211 2.01 -10.58 -21.25
C ARG A 211 1.30 -10.03 -22.49
N PRO A 212 0.90 -10.87 -23.43
CA PRO A 212 0.09 -10.43 -24.56
C PRO A 212 -1.29 -10.00 -24.07
N TYR A 213 -1.79 -8.90 -24.63
CA TYR A 213 -3.15 -8.44 -24.34
C TYR A 213 -4.18 -9.39 -24.93
N LEU A 214 -5.16 -9.80 -24.13
CA LEU A 214 -6.24 -10.71 -24.50
C LEU A 214 -7.57 -9.99 -24.58
N GLN A 215 -8.20 -10.01 -25.72
CA GLN A 215 -9.57 -9.57 -25.88
C GLN A 215 -10.54 -10.71 -25.58
N ILE A 216 -11.56 -10.42 -24.76
CA ILE A 216 -12.63 -11.38 -24.41
C ILE A 216 -13.99 -10.79 -24.72
N GLY A 217 -15.05 -11.62 -24.75
CA GLY A 217 -16.41 -11.16 -25.02
C GLY A 217 -16.57 -10.52 -26.40
N LEU A 218 -15.84 -11.03 -27.42
CA LEU A 218 -15.96 -10.51 -28.80
C LEU A 218 -17.34 -10.78 -29.41
N ASP A 219 -18.08 -11.73 -28.87
CA ASP A 219 -19.44 -12.09 -29.21
C ASP A 219 -20.50 -11.33 -28.39
N ALA A 220 -20.06 -10.49 -27.47
CA ALA A 220 -20.96 -9.69 -26.65
C ALA A 220 -21.79 -8.76 -27.53
N ASN A 221 -23.08 -8.82 -27.36
CA ASN A 221 -24.02 -7.94 -28.02
C ASN A 221 -25.17 -7.55 -27.08
N ARG A 222 -25.80 -6.45 -27.37
CA ARG A 222 -26.95 -5.96 -26.61
C ARG A 222 -28.23 -6.46 -27.26
N ALA A 223 -29.13 -7.06 -26.46
CA ALA A 223 -30.47 -7.38 -26.95
C ALA A 223 -31.23 -6.09 -27.34
N ALA A 224 -31.78 -6.02 -28.53
CA ALA A 224 -32.58 -4.90 -29.02
C ALA A 224 -33.95 -4.89 -28.31
N SER A 225 -34.03 -4.59 -27.05
CA SER A 225 -35.26 -4.80 -26.27
C SER A 225 -35.84 -3.56 -25.58
N SER A 226 -35.21 -2.40 -25.65
CA SER A 226 -35.71 -1.21 -24.94
C SER A 226 -35.83 -0.01 -25.85
N THR A 227 -37.01 0.59 -25.92
CA THR A 227 -37.27 1.88 -26.57
C THR A 227 -36.84 3.06 -25.70
N ARG A 228 -36.48 2.81 -24.44
CA ARG A 228 -35.97 3.82 -23.49
C ARG A 228 -34.47 3.70 -23.33
N ARG A 229 -33.80 4.84 -23.35
CA ARG A 229 -32.41 4.98 -22.97
C ARG A 229 -32.21 4.57 -21.54
N LYS A 230 -31.13 3.85 -21.26
CA LYS A 230 -30.71 3.49 -19.90
C LYS A 230 -29.50 4.30 -19.49
N ILE A 231 -29.56 4.90 -18.31
CA ILE A 231 -28.44 5.56 -17.65
C ILE A 231 -28.13 4.76 -16.40
N VAL A 232 -26.90 4.29 -16.30
CA VAL A 232 -26.40 3.54 -15.14
C VAL A 232 -25.23 4.32 -14.54
N VAL A 233 -25.33 4.64 -13.26
CA VAL A 233 -24.23 5.21 -12.48
C VAL A 233 -23.70 4.11 -11.55
N MET A 234 -22.42 3.81 -11.67
CA MET A 234 -21.71 2.86 -10.82
C MET A 234 -20.76 3.65 -9.93
N VAL A 235 -20.94 3.59 -8.60
CA VAL A 235 -20.03 4.22 -7.65
C VAL A 235 -19.05 3.19 -7.14
N VAL A 236 -17.76 3.41 -7.37
CA VAL A 236 -16.68 2.64 -6.79
C VAL A 236 -16.29 3.31 -5.47
N GLY A 237 -16.70 2.69 -4.35
CA GLY A 237 -16.43 3.18 -3.01
C GLY A 237 -15.00 2.94 -2.59
N GLU A 238 -14.49 3.79 -1.68
CA GLU A 238 -13.15 3.67 -1.11
C GLU A 238 -13.24 3.52 0.40
N THR A 239 -12.63 2.46 0.94
CA THR A 239 -12.47 2.13 2.37
C THR A 239 -13.79 2.20 3.17
N LEU A 240 -14.93 1.90 2.54
CA LEU A 240 -16.24 1.88 3.17
C LEU A 240 -16.52 0.53 3.81
N ARG A 241 -16.49 0.47 5.13
CA ARG A 241 -16.68 -0.76 5.91
C ARG A 241 -18.17 -1.08 6.10
N ALA A 242 -18.55 -2.30 5.81
CA ALA A 242 -19.93 -2.77 5.98
C ALA A 242 -20.43 -2.70 7.44
N ASP A 243 -19.53 -2.92 8.41
CA ASP A 243 -19.81 -2.88 9.84
C ASP A 243 -19.91 -1.46 10.44
N HIS A 244 -19.64 -0.41 9.65
CA HIS A 244 -19.83 1.00 10.01
C HIS A 244 -20.98 1.67 9.23
N LEU A 245 -21.78 0.90 8.50
CA LEU A 245 -22.97 1.38 7.79
C LEU A 245 -24.23 1.19 8.66
N GLY A 246 -24.95 2.28 8.94
CA GLY A 246 -26.21 2.24 9.67
C GLY A 246 -27.28 1.35 9.00
N ILE A 247 -27.35 1.36 7.67
CA ILE A 247 -28.26 0.47 6.89
C ILE A 247 -27.96 -1.02 7.09
N ASN A 248 -26.74 -1.38 7.51
CA ASN A 248 -26.34 -2.76 7.84
C ASN A 248 -26.53 -3.11 9.33
N GLY A 249 -27.09 -2.20 10.13
CA GLY A 249 -27.34 -2.42 11.55
C GLY A 249 -26.23 -1.90 12.48
N TYR A 250 -25.32 -1.04 11.99
CA TYR A 250 -24.39 -0.33 12.86
C TYR A 250 -25.17 0.56 13.84
N GLU A 251 -24.72 0.61 15.09
CA GLU A 251 -25.44 1.32 16.18
C GLU A 251 -25.56 2.84 15.96
N ARG A 252 -24.63 3.43 15.20
CA ARG A 252 -24.63 4.84 14.85
C ARG A 252 -25.31 5.07 13.50
N GLN A 253 -26.04 6.17 13.39
CA GLN A 253 -26.70 6.58 12.15
C GLN A 253 -25.72 7.24 11.19
N THR A 254 -24.92 6.43 10.52
CA THR A 254 -23.89 6.86 9.56
C THR A 254 -24.40 6.85 8.11
N SER A 255 -25.57 6.27 7.84
CA SER A 255 -26.15 6.18 6.50
C SER A 255 -27.66 6.52 6.48
N PRO A 256 -28.09 7.71 6.98
CA PRO A 256 -29.50 8.05 7.10
C PRO A 256 -30.22 8.22 5.75
N ARG A 257 -29.53 8.69 4.69
CA ARG A 257 -30.13 8.87 3.36
C ARG A 257 -30.34 7.53 2.66
N LEU A 258 -29.37 6.63 2.71
CA LEU A 258 -29.53 5.27 2.19
C LEU A 258 -30.62 4.50 2.94
N TRP A 259 -30.73 4.70 4.26
CA TRP A 259 -31.81 4.10 5.07
C TRP A 259 -33.21 4.57 4.64
N GLN A 260 -33.34 5.82 4.18
CA GLN A 260 -34.60 6.40 3.72
C GLN A 260 -34.91 6.14 2.24
N SER A 261 -33.94 5.65 1.50
CA SER A 261 -34.09 5.28 0.08
C SER A 261 -34.56 3.84 -0.07
N ASP A 262 -34.97 3.43 -1.27
CA ASP A 262 -35.27 2.06 -1.63
C ASP A 262 -34.00 1.21 -1.88
N ALA A 263 -32.86 1.58 -1.27
CA ALA A 263 -31.59 0.93 -1.48
C ALA A 263 -31.59 -0.52 -0.95
N ILE A 264 -31.05 -1.44 -1.75
CA ILE A 264 -30.82 -2.82 -1.36
C ILE A 264 -29.37 -2.92 -0.85
N SER A 265 -29.20 -3.25 0.43
CA SER A 265 -27.89 -3.45 1.03
C SER A 265 -27.52 -4.92 1.12
N PHE A 266 -26.29 -5.23 0.65
CA PHE A 266 -25.71 -6.57 0.75
C PHE A 266 -24.77 -6.63 1.96
N ASN A 267 -25.16 -7.33 3.00
CA ASN A 267 -24.40 -7.42 4.26
C ASN A 267 -23.28 -8.47 4.24
N ASN A 268 -23.14 -9.23 3.16
CA ASN A 268 -22.09 -10.24 2.98
C ASN A 268 -21.33 -10.04 1.67
N ALA A 269 -20.87 -8.81 1.44
CA ALA A 269 -20.01 -8.48 0.32
C ALA A 269 -18.56 -8.36 0.79
N TRP A 270 -17.64 -8.95 0.04
CA TRP A 270 -16.21 -9.00 0.35
C TRP A 270 -15.38 -8.43 -0.79
N SER A 271 -14.45 -7.55 -0.45
CA SER A 271 -13.44 -7.08 -1.39
C SER A 271 -12.42 -8.17 -1.70
N CYS A 272 -11.83 -8.15 -2.89
CA CYS A 272 -10.72 -9.03 -3.25
C CYS A 272 -9.45 -8.76 -2.44
N GLY A 273 -9.31 -7.57 -1.89
CA GLY A 273 -8.14 -7.18 -1.10
C GLY A 273 -8.37 -5.85 -0.39
N THR A 274 -7.41 -5.47 0.44
CA THR A 274 -7.45 -4.28 1.28
C THR A 274 -6.78 -3.06 0.65
N SER A 275 -6.18 -3.20 -0.54
CA SER A 275 -5.63 -2.08 -1.29
C SER A 275 -6.42 -1.83 -2.56
N THR A 276 -6.58 -0.56 -2.93
CA THR A 276 -7.26 -0.10 -4.15
C THR A 276 -6.62 -0.72 -5.40
N ALA A 277 -5.29 -0.88 -5.41
CA ALA A 277 -4.54 -1.49 -6.51
C ALA A 277 -4.92 -2.95 -6.79
N VAL A 278 -5.46 -3.68 -5.81
CA VAL A 278 -5.95 -5.05 -5.95
C VAL A 278 -7.46 -5.08 -6.13
N SER A 279 -8.20 -4.37 -5.27
CA SER A 279 -9.66 -4.46 -5.20
C SER A 279 -10.34 -3.90 -6.46
N VAL A 280 -9.91 -2.75 -6.97
CA VAL A 280 -10.56 -2.10 -8.12
C VAL A 280 -10.38 -2.93 -9.39
N PRO A 281 -9.16 -3.34 -9.81
CA PRO A 281 -9.04 -4.21 -10.99
C PRO A 281 -9.75 -5.55 -10.84
N CYS A 282 -9.84 -6.11 -9.63
CA CYS A 282 -10.55 -7.34 -9.38
C CYS A 282 -12.08 -7.20 -9.61
N MET A 283 -12.69 -6.09 -9.15
CA MET A 283 -14.12 -5.82 -9.34
C MET A 283 -14.55 -5.83 -10.80
N PHE A 284 -13.68 -5.38 -11.70
CA PHE A 284 -13.97 -5.28 -13.13
C PHE A 284 -13.42 -6.46 -13.95
N SER A 285 -12.64 -7.35 -13.32
CA SER A 285 -12.04 -8.53 -13.98
C SER A 285 -13.08 -9.61 -14.26
N PHE A 286 -12.83 -10.43 -15.28
CA PHE A 286 -13.56 -11.68 -15.53
C PHE A 286 -13.12 -12.82 -14.61
N LEU A 287 -12.00 -12.66 -13.90
CA LEU A 287 -11.50 -13.64 -12.95
C LEU A 287 -12.30 -13.57 -11.64
N ASN A 288 -12.56 -14.72 -11.04
CA ASN A 288 -13.14 -14.77 -9.70
C ASN A 288 -12.06 -14.56 -8.62
N HIS A 289 -12.47 -14.28 -7.40
CA HIS A 289 -11.57 -14.03 -6.27
C HIS A 289 -10.54 -15.16 -6.05
N GLU A 290 -10.93 -16.42 -6.20
CA GLU A 290 -10.06 -17.57 -5.93
C GLU A 290 -8.91 -17.70 -6.95
N ASN A 291 -9.16 -17.27 -8.19
CA ASN A 291 -8.23 -17.38 -9.31
C ASN A 291 -7.73 -16.00 -9.77
N TYR A 292 -7.90 -14.97 -8.96
CA TYR A 292 -7.48 -13.63 -9.34
C TYR A 292 -5.96 -13.51 -9.45
N ASP A 293 -5.48 -13.19 -10.64
CA ASP A 293 -4.11 -12.79 -10.95
C ASP A 293 -4.14 -11.38 -11.55
N GLN A 294 -3.52 -10.42 -10.86
CA GLN A 294 -3.57 -9.02 -11.25
C GLN A 294 -2.89 -8.75 -12.61
N ALA A 295 -1.81 -9.48 -12.93
CA ALA A 295 -1.13 -9.30 -14.20
C ALA A 295 -1.99 -9.80 -15.37
N GLU A 296 -2.72 -10.89 -15.16
CA GLU A 296 -3.69 -11.42 -16.13
C GLU A 296 -4.90 -10.50 -16.28
N ALA A 297 -5.46 -10.03 -15.18
CA ALA A 297 -6.59 -9.11 -15.17
C ALA A 297 -6.30 -7.82 -15.96
N LEU A 298 -5.12 -7.23 -15.75
CA LEU A 298 -4.70 -6.00 -16.44
C LEU A 298 -4.29 -6.22 -17.91
N ALA A 299 -3.90 -7.45 -18.27
CA ALA A 299 -3.57 -7.83 -19.65
C ALA A 299 -4.79 -8.36 -20.43
N THR A 300 -5.99 -8.31 -19.85
CA THR A 300 -7.23 -8.80 -20.48
C THR A 300 -8.27 -7.71 -20.49
N ASP A 301 -9.22 -7.76 -21.44
CA ASP A 301 -10.41 -6.91 -21.40
C ASP A 301 -11.12 -7.04 -20.05
N ASN A 302 -11.55 -5.91 -19.50
CA ASN A 302 -12.37 -5.87 -18.30
C ASN A 302 -13.86 -5.63 -18.65
N ALA A 303 -14.71 -5.58 -17.64
CA ALA A 303 -16.16 -5.39 -17.84
C ALA A 303 -16.49 -4.11 -18.62
N LEU A 304 -15.74 -3.00 -18.43
CA LEU A 304 -15.98 -1.73 -19.14
C LEU A 304 -15.66 -1.86 -20.61
N ASP A 305 -14.58 -2.56 -20.97
CA ASP A 305 -14.19 -2.79 -22.36
C ASP A 305 -15.27 -3.59 -23.12
N VAL A 306 -15.79 -4.63 -22.47
CA VAL A 306 -16.84 -5.46 -23.06
C VAL A 306 -18.15 -4.68 -23.19
N ILE A 307 -18.55 -3.93 -22.16
CA ILE A 307 -19.78 -3.10 -22.20
C ILE A 307 -19.67 -2.05 -23.30
N GLN A 308 -18.56 -1.32 -23.39
CA GLN A 308 -18.34 -0.31 -24.43
C GLN A 308 -18.42 -0.93 -25.83
N ARG A 309 -17.90 -2.13 -26.02
CA ARG A 309 -17.97 -2.86 -27.32
C ARG A 309 -19.40 -3.15 -27.77
N THR A 310 -20.35 -3.25 -26.84
CA THR A 310 -21.78 -3.46 -27.17
C THR A 310 -22.48 -2.18 -27.61
N GLY A 311 -21.78 -1.04 -27.72
CA GLY A 311 -22.32 0.25 -28.12
C GLY A 311 -22.93 1.08 -26.98
N VAL A 312 -22.63 0.71 -25.70
CA VAL A 312 -22.92 1.56 -24.55
C VAL A 312 -21.81 2.59 -24.42
N SER A 313 -22.13 3.85 -24.23
CA SER A 313 -21.16 4.89 -23.89
C SER A 313 -20.68 4.66 -22.45
N VAL A 314 -19.36 4.58 -22.25
CA VAL A 314 -18.78 4.35 -20.94
C VAL A 314 -17.83 5.51 -20.62
N THR A 315 -17.96 6.11 -19.44
CA THR A 315 -17.04 7.16 -18.95
C THR A 315 -16.70 6.92 -17.49
N TRP A 316 -15.42 7.13 -17.13
CA TRP A 316 -14.91 7.04 -15.79
C TRP A 316 -14.63 8.44 -15.22
N LEU A 317 -15.19 8.78 -14.08
CA LEU A 317 -14.89 10.00 -13.32
C LEU A 317 -14.04 9.65 -12.12
N GLU A 318 -12.87 10.28 -12.02
CA GLU A 318 -11.83 9.95 -11.06
C GLU A 318 -11.69 11.04 -10.02
N ASN A 319 -12.01 10.75 -8.75
CA ASN A 319 -11.72 11.62 -7.61
C ASN A 319 -10.82 10.95 -6.53
N ASN A 320 -10.30 9.76 -6.84
CA ASN A 320 -9.32 9.04 -6.03
C ASN A 320 -7.91 9.24 -6.60
N SER A 321 -7.00 8.31 -6.45
CA SER A 321 -5.64 8.38 -6.99
C SER A 321 -5.59 8.09 -8.50
N ASP A 322 -6.09 6.94 -8.95
CA ASP A 322 -6.32 6.55 -10.35
C ASP A 322 -7.22 5.30 -10.44
N SER A 323 -7.63 4.90 -11.64
CA SER A 323 -8.44 3.71 -11.90
C SER A 323 -7.71 2.38 -11.71
N LYS A 324 -6.45 2.39 -11.30
CA LYS A 324 -5.55 1.22 -11.17
C LYS A 324 -5.49 0.36 -12.44
N GLY A 325 -5.65 1.00 -13.60
CA GLY A 325 -5.59 0.35 -14.91
C GLY A 325 -6.94 -0.09 -15.50
N VAL A 326 -8.05 0.06 -14.77
CA VAL A 326 -9.38 -0.33 -15.24
C VAL A 326 -9.87 0.56 -16.38
N ALA A 327 -9.70 1.89 -16.28
CA ALA A 327 -10.18 2.85 -17.27
C ALA A 327 -9.19 3.18 -18.40
N LEU A 328 -8.17 2.32 -18.64
CA LEU A 328 -7.16 2.60 -19.67
C LEU A 328 -7.73 2.71 -21.09
N ARG A 329 -8.87 2.10 -21.37
CA ARG A 329 -9.45 1.98 -22.71
C ARG A 329 -10.85 2.61 -22.84
N VAL A 330 -11.28 3.30 -21.79
CA VAL A 330 -12.52 4.11 -21.78
C VAL A 330 -12.16 5.56 -21.47
N PRO A 331 -12.97 6.55 -21.91
CA PRO A 331 -12.81 7.95 -21.53
C PRO A 331 -12.76 8.10 -20.00
N SER A 332 -11.80 8.90 -19.52
CA SER A 332 -11.63 9.19 -18.09
C SER A 332 -11.46 10.68 -17.86
N LEU A 333 -12.17 11.23 -16.88
CA LEU A 333 -12.14 12.62 -16.49
C LEU A 333 -11.64 12.74 -15.06
N ASP A 334 -10.71 13.66 -14.82
CA ASP A 334 -10.10 13.91 -13.50
C ASP A 334 -10.89 14.97 -12.73
N PHE A 335 -11.38 14.63 -11.55
CA PHE A 335 -12.13 15.48 -10.62
C PHE A 335 -11.36 15.83 -9.35
N LYS A 336 -10.06 15.56 -9.30
CA LYS A 336 -9.18 15.85 -8.15
C LYS A 336 -8.74 17.31 -8.09
N HIS A 337 -9.10 18.13 -9.06
CA HIS A 337 -8.63 19.50 -9.19
C HIS A 337 -9.79 20.49 -9.30
N ALA A 338 -9.61 21.69 -8.73
CA ALA A 338 -10.62 22.74 -8.72
C ALA A 338 -11.04 23.25 -10.10
N GLU A 339 -10.25 23.01 -11.14
CA GLU A 339 -10.57 23.35 -12.52
C GLU A 339 -11.68 22.47 -13.11
N THR A 340 -11.84 21.26 -12.58
CA THR A 340 -12.81 20.27 -13.06
C THR A 340 -13.88 19.92 -12.04
N ASN A 341 -13.64 20.22 -10.77
CA ASN A 341 -14.52 19.90 -9.65
C ASN A 341 -14.93 21.18 -8.92
N SER A 342 -16.22 21.53 -8.97
CA SER A 342 -16.77 22.74 -8.36
C SER A 342 -16.80 22.70 -6.81
N ALA A 343 -16.70 21.49 -6.22
CA ALA A 343 -16.83 21.25 -4.78
C ALA A 343 -15.46 20.98 -4.13
N CYS A 344 -14.52 21.92 -4.29
CA CYS A 344 -13.20 21.81 -3.65
C CYS A 344 -13.05 22.80 -2.49
N ASP A 345 -12.52 22.34 -1.35
CA ASP A 345 -12.09 23.15 -0.21
C ASP A 345 -10.61 22.85 0.12
N SER A 346 -10.32 22.12 1.20
CA SER A 346 -8.97 21.60 1.47
C SER A 346 -8.59 20.45 0.52
N GLU A 347 -9.59 19.75 -0.02
CA GLU A 347 -9.51 18.74 -1.07
C GLU A 347 -10.79 18.77 -1.92
N CYS A 348 -10.77 18.14 -3.08
CA CYS A 348 -11.93 18.08 -3.93
C CYS A 348 -12.91 16.99 -3.50
N ARG A 349 -14.19 17.35 -3.37
CA ARG A 349 -15.25 16.50 -2.82
C ARG A 349 -15.89 15.61 -3.87
N ASP A 350 -16.31 14.40 -3.48
CA ASP A 350 -16.96 13.45 -4.38
C ASP A 350 -18.26 14.00 -4.99
N VAL A 351 -18.97 14.86 -4.27
CA VAL A 351 -20.20 15.50 -4.78
C VAL A 351 -19.99 16.34 -6.05
N GLY A 352 -18.79 16.86 -6.28
CA GLY A 352 -18.49 17.60 -7.51
C GLY A 352 -18.48 16.74 -8.76
N MET A 353 -18.40 15.41 -8.65
CA MET A 353 -18.58 14.51 -9.80
C MET A 353 -20.01 14.49 -10.35
N ILE A 354 -21.00 14.95 -9.56
CA ILE A 354 -22.40 15.04 -10.00
C ILE A 354 -22.54 16.09 -11.12
N ASP A 355 -21.79 17.20 -11.07
CA ASP A 355 -21.74 18.17 -12.16
C ASP A 355 -21.15 17.54 -13.44
N GLY A 356 -20.17 16.66 -13.27
CA GLY A 356 -19.62 15.87 -14.37
C GLY A 356 -20.63 14.90 -14.99
N LEU A 357 -21.50 14.29 -14.19
CA LEU A 357 -22.61 13.46 -14.69
C LEU A 357 -23.56 14.29 -15.56
N ALA A 358 -23.93 15.48 -15.13
CA ALA A 358 -24.80 16.37 -15.87
C ALA A 358 -24.18 16.76 -17.22
N ALA A 359 -22.91 17.14 -17.25
CA ALA A 359 -22.17 17.48 -18.46
C ALA A 359 -22.11 16.30 -19.45
N ILE A 360 -21.79 15.10 -19.00
CA ILE A 360 -21.74 13.89 -19.82
C ILE A 360 -23.10 13.56 -20.40
N LEU A 361 -24.19 13.77 -19.65
CA LEU A 361 -25.53 13.50 -20.08
C LEU A 361 -25.97 14.47 -21.18
N GLU A 362 -25.56 15.74 -21.09
CA GLU A 362 -25.79 16.76 -22.12
C GLU A 362 -25.02 16.47 -23.43
N GLU A 363 -23.77 15.99 -23.30
CA GLU A 363 -22.94 15.64 -24.46
C GLU A 363 -23.39 14.33 -25.14
N THR A 364 -23.85 13.36 -24.32
CA THR A 364 -24.27 12.03 -24.79
C THR A 364 -25.79 12.00 -24.91
N THR A 365 -26.34 12.41 -26.05
CA THR A 365 -27.79 12.53 -26.24
C THR A 365 -28.47 11.24 -26.66
N GLU A 366 -27.74 10.28 -27.22
CA GLU A 366 -28.27 9.02 -27.75
C GLU A 366 -27.58 7.78 -27.15
N GLY A 367 -28.31 6.67 -27.16
CA GLY A 367 -27.79 5.37 -26.67
C GLY A 367 -27.77 5.23 -25.14
N ASP A 368 -27.42 4.06 -24.69
CA ASP A 368 -27.27 3.78 -23.27
C ASP A 368 -25.94 4.32 -22.73
N LEU A 369 -25.91 4.70 -21.45
CA LEU A 369 -24.78 5.33 -20.79
C LEU A 369 -24.44 4.61 -19.50
N LEU A 370 -23.17 4.28 -19.30
CA LEU A 370 -22.60 3.86 -18.04
C LEU A 370 -21.56 4.90 -17.59
N VAL A 371 -21.77 5.51 -16.43
CA VAL A 371 -20.77 6.39 -15.83
C VAL A 371 -20.28 5.75 -14.54
N VAL A 372 -18.96 5.62 -14.40
CA VAL A 372 -18.32 5.12 -13.18
C VAL A 372 -17.78 6.31 -12.38
N LEU A 373 -18.16 6.42 -11.11
CA LEU A 373 -17.68 7.43 -10.18
C LEU A 373 -16.73 6.76 -9.19
N HIS A 374 -15.44 7.05 -9.29
CA HIS A 374 -14.43 6.54 -8.36
C HIS A 374 -14.17 7.61 -7.30
N GLN A 375 -14.72 7.38 -6.10
CA GLN A 375 -14.71 8.36 -5.03
C GLN A 375 -13.42 8.33 -4.21
N MET A 376 -13.07 9.46 -3.60
CA MET A 376 -12.10 9.54 -2.52
C MET A 376 -12.64 8.86 -1.25
N GLY A 377 -13.93 8.96 -0.99
CA GLY A 377 -14.64 8.23 0.04
C GLY A 377 -14.01 8.39 1.42
N ASN A 378 -13.72 7.25 2.07
CA ASN A 378 -13.20 7.21 3.44
C ASN A 378 -11.69 6.93 3.47
N HIS A 379 -10.93 7.39 2.47
CA HIS A 379 -9.50 7.08 2.32
C HIS A 379 -8.66 7.54 3.52
N GLU A 380 -7.91 6.59 4.09
CA GLU A 380 -6.99 6.80 5.23
C GLU A 380 -5.67 7.50 4.81
N PRO A 381 -4.86 7.99 5.75
CA PRO A 381 -5.10 8.09 7.20
C PRO A 381 -5.84 9.35 7.63
N SER A 382 -6.11 10.28 6.71
CA SER A 382 -6.61 11.62 6.99
C SER A 382 -8.14 11.68 6.98
N TYR A 383 -8.81 10.82 7.75
CA TYR A 383 -10.29 10.76 7.78
C TYR A 383 -10.96 12.11 8.01
N TYR A 384 -10.37 12.99 8.85
CA TYR A 384 -10.89 14.33 9.14
C TYR A 384 -10.97 15.24 7.92
N LYS A 385 -10.25 14.94 6.85
CA LYS A 385 -10.33 15.66 5.58
C LYS A 385 -11.45 15.18 4.68
N ARG A 386 -12.04 14.00 4.91
CA ARG A 386 -13.00 13.34 4.01
C ARG A 386 -14.42 13.86 4.14
N TYR A 387 -14.68 14.80 5.04
CA TYR A 387 -15.99 15.42 5.25
C TYR A 387 -15.85 16.91 5.52
N THR A 388 -16.95 17.65 5.35
CA THR A 388 -17.01 19.09 5.71
C THR A 388 -17.44 19.25 7.16
N GLN A 389 -17.20 20.43 7.74
CA GLN A 389 -17.51 20.70 9.15
C GLN A 389 -18.99 20.43 9.51
N GLU A 390 -19.93 20.61 8.59
CA GLU A 390 -21.36 20.33 8.82
C GLU A 390 -21.65 18.84 9.03
N PHE A 391 -20.76 17.96 8.57
CA PHE A 391 -20.83 16.50 8.77
C PHE A 391 -20.02 16.00 9.96
N GLU A 392 -19.39 16.88 10.74
CA GLU A 392 -18.74 16.53 12.01
C GLU A 392 -19.77 16.28 13.11
N ARG A 393 -20.47 15.16 13.00
CA ARG A 393 -21.55 14.77 13.92
C ARG A 393 -21.06 14.00 15.13
N PHE A 394 -20.01 13.21 14.97
CA PHE A 394 -19.39 12.41 16.01
C PHE A 394 -18.10 13.09 16.44
N ALA A 395 -17.98 13.42 17.75
CA ALA A 395 -16.86 14.16 18.32
C ALA A 395 -16.48 13.61 19.71
N PRO A 396 -15.23 13.78 20.16
CA PRO A 396 -14.10 14.45 19.46
C PRO A 396 -13.56 13.63 18.28
N THR A 397 -12.87 14.30 17.34
CA THR A 397 -12.31 13.65 16.14
C THR A 397 -10.78 13.73 16.09
N CYS A 398 -10.15 12.72 15.47
CA CYS A 398 -8.73 12.74 15.16
C CYS A 398 -8.46 13.73 14.03
N GLN A 399 -7.77 14.86 14.33
CA GLN A 399 -7.49 15.96 13.41
C GLN A 399 -6.06 15.91 12.84
N THR A 400 -5.51 14.71 12.69
CA THR A 400 -4.15 14.48 12.19
C THR A 400 -4.07 13.19 11.38
N ASN A 401 -3.09 13.10 10.49
CA ASN A 401 -2.73 11.89 9.78
C ASN A 401 -1.90 10.90 10.64
N GLN A 402 -1.45 11.33 11.83
CA GLN A 402 -0.72 10.51 12.80
C GLN A 402 -1.71 9.81 13.73
N LEU A 403 -2.35 8.74 13.25
CA LEU A 403 -3.41 8.04 13.98
C LEU A 403 -2.94 7.51 15.35
N GLU A 404 -1.65 7.22 15.51
CA GLU A 404 -1.03 6.81 16.77
C GLU A 404 -1.07 7.88 17.87
N SER A 405 -1.27 9.13 17.50
CA SER A 405 -1.42 10.26 18.46
C SER A 405 -2.86 10.47 18.95
N CYS A 406 -3.81 9.74 18.34
CA CYS A 406 -5.23 9.84 18.66
C CYS A 406 -5.72 8.61 19.45
N SER A 407 -6.76 8.79 20.23
CA SER A 407 -7.49 7.68 20.83
C SER A 407 -8.27 6.91 19.75
N ARG A 408 -8.60 5.65 20.05
CA ARG A 408 -9.45 4.86 19.16
C ARG A 408 -10.81 5.52 18.91
N GLU A 409 -11.38 6.16 19.92
CA GLU A 409 -12.66 6.86 19.82
C GLU A 409 -12.59 8.02 18.82
N GLU A 410 -11.55 8.85 18.91
CA GLU A 410 -11.34 9.97 17.98
C GLU A 410 -11.17 9.50 16.53
N ILE A 411 -10.46 8.38 16.31
CA ILE A 411 -10.29 7.78 14.98
C ILE A 411 -11.63 7.27 14.45
N VAL A 412 -12.38 6.53 15.26
CA VAL A 412 -13.71 6.00 14.88
C VAL A 412 -14.69 7.15 14.61
N ASN A 413 -14.69 8.19 15.41
CA ASN A 413 -15.55 9.37 15.20
C ASN A 413 -15.23 10.05 13.86
N ALA A 414 -13.96 10.27 13.54
CA ALA A 414 -13.55 10.87 12.28
C ALA A 414 -13.94 9.97 11.08
N TYR A 415 -13.76 8.67 11.20
CA TYR A 415 -14.17 7.70 10.18
C TYR A 415 -15.69 7.68 9.99
N ASP A 416 -16.49 7.63 11.06
CA ASP A 416 -17.95 7.61 10.99
C ASP A 416 -18.51 8.89 10.37
N ASN A 417 -17.86 10.05 10.58
CA ASN A 417 -18.21 11.30 9.90
C ASN A 417 -17.90 11.22 8.39
N ALA A 418 -16.81 10.57 7.98
CA ALA A 418 -16.51 10.31 6.59
C ALA A 418 -17.53 9.38 5.93
N VAL A 419 -17.98 8.32 6.65
CA VAL A 419 -19.06 7.45 6.20
C VAL A 419 -20.37 8.23 6.02
N LEU A 420 -20.69 9.13 6.95
CA LEU A 420 -21.87 10.00 6.86
C LEU A 420 -21.80 10.93 5.64
N TYR A 421 -20.61 11.42 5.29
CA TYR A 421 -20.40 12.21 4.09
C TYR A 421 -20.51 11.38 2.81
N THR A 422 -20.04 10.13 2.83
CA THR A 422 -20.27 9.17 1.72
C THR A 422 -21.76 8.91 1.51
N ASP A 423 -22.55 8.75 2.58
CA ASP A 423 -24.02 8.62 2.50
C ASP A 423 -24.66 9.86 1.88
N HIS A 424 -24.18 11.06 2.22
CA HIS A 424 -24.61 12.31 1.59
C HIS A 424 -24.35 12.29 0.09
N PHE A 425 -23.15 12.00 -0.36
CA PHE A 425 -22.79 11.92 -1.78
C PHE A 425 -23.67 10.90 -2.53
N LEU A 426 -23.88 9.70 -1.97
CA LEU A 426 -24.73 8.69 -2.56
C LEU A 426 -26.19 9.18 -2.63
N GLY A 427 -26.67 9.83 -1.57
CA GLY A 427 -28.02 10.41 -1.53
C GLY A 427 -28.23 11.49 -2.59
N GLU A 428 -27.28 12.43 -2.75
CA GLU A 428 -27.30 13.45 -3.81
C GLU A 428 -27.32 12.81 -5.22
N THR A 429 -26.50 11.77 -5.41
CA THR A 429 -26.46 11.03 -6.67
C THR A 429 -27.80 10.36 -7.00
N ILE A 430 -28.44 9.72 -6.00
CA ILE A 430 -29.76 9.10 -6.15
C ILE A 430 -30.84 10.17 -6.45
N GLU A 431 -30.84 11.28 -5.72
CA GLU A 431 -31.78 12.37 -5.95
C GLU A 431 -31.63 12.98 -7.34
N TRP A 432 -30.38 13.18 -7.78
CA TRP A 432 -30.10 13.66 -9.14
C TRP A 432 -30.67 12.69 -10.21
N LEU A 433 -30.44 11.38 -10.05
CA LEU A 433 -30.99 10.37 -10.97
C LEU A 433 -32.53 10.38 -10.99
N ASN A 434 -33.17 10.51 -9.84
CA ASN A 434 -34.62 10.55 -9.73
C ASN A 434 -35.24 11.77 -10.43
N GLN A 435 -34.50 12.88 -10.55
CA GLN A 435 -34.94 14.07 -11.29
C GLN A 435 -34.95 13.86 -12.81
N LEU A 436 -34.14 12.91 -13.33
CA LEU A 436 -34.12 12.59 -14.76
C LEU A 436 -35.32 11.72 -15.19
N ASP A 437 -35.95 10.99 -14.27
CA ASP A 437 -37.10 10.14 -14.55
C ASP A 437 -38.44 10.91 -14.56
N ASN A 438 -38.46 12.19 -14.15
CA ASN A 438 -39.62 13.09 -14.17
C ASN A 438 -39.55 14.05 -15.35
#